data_92c5d53555e7041351263ec6453f7174
#
_entry.id   92c5d53555e7041351263ec6453f7174
#
_cell.length_a   1.000
_cell.length_b   1.000
_cell.length_c   1.000
_cell.angle_alpha   90.00
_cell.angle_beta   90.00
_cell.angle_gamma   90.00
#
_symmetry.space_group_name_H-M   'P 1'
#
loop_
_entity.id
_entity.type
_entity.pdbx_description
1 polymer ?
#
loop_
_entity_poly.entity_id
_entity_poly.type
_entity_poly.pdbx_seq_one_letter_code
_entity_poly.pdbx_strand_id
1 'polypeptide(L)'
;LAADRFYQTVKHRYYNNTVFYRVVPNFVAQWGNNDTSVLNLWGPFKIADEPVVQSNERGYLSYARSGKETRGSTLFINLKDNPRLDTVIANGVKGYPPFGKVIMGMDVVDSLYSGYVGTTMRKLDTLQKYPELFFQQFPKLDKVIEAKIVRRR
;
A
#
# COMPACT_ATOMS: atom_id res chain seq x y z
N LEU A 1 -3.51 15.93 -0.16
CA LEU A 1 -3.97 15.10 0.98
C LEU A 1 -3.20 13.79 1.10
N ALA A 2 -3.07 13.04 -0.01
CA ALA A 2 -2.41 11.72 0.01
C ALA A 2 -0.93 11.80 0.44
N ALA A 3 -0.16 12.73 -0.12
CA ALA A 3 1.24 12.95 0.25
C ALA A 3 1.40 13.35 1.73
N ASP A 4 0.52 14.22 2.23
CA ASP A 4 0.54 14.64 3.63
C ASP A 4 0.24 13.47 4.57
N ARG A 5 -0.76 12.63 4.22
CA ARG A 5 -1.06 11.41 4.97
C ARG A 5 0.13 10.47 5.00
N PHE A 6 0.76 10.25 3.85
CA PHE A 6 1.95 9.38 3.77
C PHE A 6 3.09 9.92 4.63
N TYR A 7 3.35 11.23 4.57
CA TYR A 7 4.34 11.87 5.43
C TYR A 7 4.06 11.61 6.92
N GLN A 8 2.81 11.80 7.37
CA GLN A 8 2.43 11.60 8.77
C GLN A 8 2.56 10.14 9.19
N THR A 9 2.09 9.20 8.37
CA THR A 9 2.21 7.77 8.69
C THR A 9 3.66 7.29 8.75
N VAL A 10 4.52 7.77 7.85
CA VAL A 10 5.97 7.49 7.92
C VAL A 10 6.60 8.11 9.16
N LYS A 11 6.31 9.38 9.45
CA LYS A 11 6.80 10.10 10.63
C LYS A 11 6.45 9.39 11.94
N HIS A 12 5.27 8.81 12.02
CA HIS A 12 4.79 8.04 13.17
C HIS A 12 5.12 6.55 13.11
N ARG A 13 6.03 6.13 12.21
CA ARG A 13 6.53 4.76 12.09
C ARG A 13 5.44 3.71 11.77
N TYR A 14 4.32 4.14 11.21
CA TYR A 14 3.20 3.25 10.89
C TYR A 14 3.61 2.07 10.02
N TYR A 15 4.49 2.30 9.02
CA TYR A 15 4.89 1.27 8.05
C TYR A 15 6.00 0.35 8.53
N ASN A 16 6.62 0.61 9.69
CA ASN A 16 7.65 -0.28 10.23
C ASN A 16 7.06 -1.67 10.49
N ASN A 17 7.75 -2.70 10.03
CA ASN A 17 7.35 -4.10 10.12
C ASN A 17 6.04 -4.47 9.36
N THR A 18 5.50 -3.61 8.53
CA THR A 18 4.39 -3.96 7.64
C THR A 18 4.88 -4.82 6.47
N VAL A 19 4.06 -5.76 6.04
CA VAL A 19 4.42 -6.71 4.99
C VAL A 19 3.80 -6.34 3.64
N PHE A 20 4.51 -6.66 2.56
CA PHE A 20 3.95 -6.67 1.21
C PHE A 20 3.07 -7.91 1.05
N TYR A 21 1.85 -7.83 1.53
CA TYR A 21 0.96 -9.00 1.59
C TYR A 21 0.36 -9.41 0.25
N ARG A 22 0.39 -8.51 -0.75
CA ARG A 22 -0.09 -8.81 -2.10
C ARG A 22 0.89 -8.27 -3.12
N VAL A 23 1.61 -9.17 -3.79
CA VAL A 23 2.51 -8.84 -4.90
C VAL A 23 2.03 -9.61 -6.12
N VAL A 24 1.51 -8.89 -7.10
CA VAL A 24 1.02 -9.44 -8.37
C VAL A 24 2.01 -9.02 -9.46
N PRO A 25 2.80 -9.95 -10.01
CA PRO A 25 3.77 -9.63 -11.06
C PRO A 25 3.12 -8.90 -12.23
N ASN A 26 3.82 -7.93 -12.77
CA ASN A 26 3.33 -7.09 -13.87
C ASN A 26 2.03 -6.33 -13.56
N PHE A 27 1.79 -6.05 -12.28
CA PHE A 27 0.66 -5.25 -11.84
C PHE A 27 1.05 -4.36 -10.67
N VAL A 28 0.90 -4.81 -9.43
CA VAL A 28 1.15 -3.98 -8.23
C VAL A 28 1.80 -4.78 -7.10
N ALA A 29 2.52 -4.06 -6.22
CA ALA A 29 2.95 -4.52 -4.90
C ALA A 29 2.22 -3.71 -3.83
N GLN A 30 1.43 -4.37 -2.97
CA GLN A 30 0.53 -3.75 -2.01
C GLN A 30 0.93 -4.06 -0.58
N TRP A 31 0.94 -3.02 0.28
CA TRP A 31 1.27 -3.10 1.70
C TRP A 31 0.53 -2.04 2.52
N GLY A 32 0.83 -1.98 3.81
CA GLY A 32 0.31 -0.94 4.69
C GLY A 32 -0.86 -1.37 5.54
N ASN A 33 -1.18 -2.67 5.56
CA ASN A 33 -2.07 -3.23 6.57
C ASN A 33 -1.28 -3.47 7.87
N ASN A 34 -1.94 -3.37 9.01
CA ASN A 34 -1.28 -3.46 10.31
C ASN A 34 -2.18 -4.22 11.31
N ASP A 35 -1.68 -4.46 12.52
CA ASP A 35 -2.50 -5.07 13.57
C ASP A 35 -3.64 -4.13 14.03
N THR A 36 -4.62 -4.71 14.73
CA THR A 36 -5.83 -3.99 15.14
C THR A 36 -5.53 -2.79 16.04
N SER A 37 -4.51 -2.87 16.91
CA SER A 37 -4.18 -1.76 17.81
C SER A 37 -3.71 -0.52 17.05
N VAL A 38 -2.86 -0.71 16.07
CA VAL A 38 -2.37 0.37 15.19
C VAL A 38 -3.47 0.86 14.25
N LEU A 39 -4.27 -0.06 13.68
CA LEU A 39 -5.40 0.32 12.81
C LEU A 39 -6.45 1.15 13.54
N ASN A 40 -6.72 0.87 14.81
CA ASN A 40 -7.68 1.65 15.61
C ASN A 40 -7.22 3.08 15.83
N LEU A 41 -5.92 3.34 15.91
CA LEU A 41 -5.38 4.69 16.03
C LEU A 41 -5.54 5.50 14.73
N TRP A 42 -5.40 4.88 13.57
CA TRP A 42 -5.41 5.54 12.27
C TRP A 42 -6.72 5.38 11.50
N GLY A 43 -7.49 4.34 11.81
CA GLY A 43 -8.71 3.97 11.11
C GLY A 43 -9.76 5.08 10.97
N PRO A 44 -10.01 5.91 12.01
CA PRO A 44 -10.94 7.03 11.92
C PRO A 44 -10.51 8.12 10.93
N PHE A 45 -9.21 8.22 10.62
CA PHE A 45 -8.64 9.27 9.80
C PHE A 45 -8.52 8.84 8.33
N LYS A 46 -9.64 8.71 7.64
CA LYS A 46 -9.67 8.53 6.19
C LYS A 46 -9.39 9.85 5.48
N ILE A 47 -8.85 9.77 4.26
CA ILE A 47 -8.66 10.94 3.41
C ILE A 47 -9.68 10.96 2.28
N ALA A 48 -10.17 12.14 1.97
CA ALA A 48 -11.13 12.36 0.90
C ALA A 48 -10.56 11.93 -0.45
N ASP A 49 -11.44 11.52 -1.36
CA ASP A 49 -11.05 11.18 -2.71
C ASP A 49 -10.52 12.41 -3.45
N GLU A 50 -9.52 12.18 -4.30
CA GLU A 50 -8.89 13.19 -5.15
C GLU A 50 -8.94 12.73 -6.61
N PRO A 51 -8.98 13.64 -7.58
CA PRO A 51 -8.91 13.27 -8.98
C PRO A 51 -7.54 12.72 -9.35
N VAL A 52 -7.51 11.86 -10.37
CA VAL A 52 -6.26 11.40 -10.97
C VAL A 52 -5.71 12.50 -11.86
N VAL A 53 -4.56 13.05 -11.49
CA VAL A 53 -3.83 14.09 -12.26
C VAL A 53 -2.51 13.57 -12.83
N GLN A 54 -2.00 12.47 -12.29
CA GLN A 54 -0.81 11.75 -12.72
C GLN A 54 -1.22 10.33 -13.06
N SER A 55 -0.76 9.79 -14.18
CA SER A 55 -1.04 8.39 -14.54
C SER A 55 -0.33 7.40 -13.61
N ASN A 56 -0.93 6.22 -13.46
CA ASN A 56 -0.36 5.09 -12.71
C ASN A 56 0.74 4.40 -13.53
N GLU A 57 1.83 5.11 -13.77
CA GLU A 57 3.02 4.59 -14.42
C GLU A 57 3.85 3.74 -13.48
N ARG A 58 4.75 2.92 -14.04
CA ARG A 58 5.69 2.12 -13.26
C ARG A 58 6.42 2.94 -12.20
N GLY A 59 6.45 2.45 -10.96
CA GLY A 59 7.10 3.08 -9.82
C GLY A 59 6.25 4.10 -9.08
N TYR A 60 5.11 4.53 -9.62
CA TYR A 60 4.22 5.43 -8.89
C TYR A 60 3.44 4.71 -7.79
N LEU A 61 3.18 5.46 -6.70
CA LEU A 61 2.47 5.02 -5.51
C LEU A 61 1.08 5.63 -5.46
N SER A 62 0.09 4.79 -5.12
CA SER A 62 -1.29 5.21 -4.89
C SER A 62 -1.85 4.54 -3.65
N TYR A 63 -2.89 5.14 -3.06
CA TYR A 63 -3.65 4.49 -1.99
C TYR A 63 -4.67 3.51 -2.57
N ALA A 64 -4.72 2.32 -1.97
CA ALA A 64 -5.84 1.42 -2.14
C ALA A 64 -7.08 1.95 -1.37
N ARG A 65 -8.28 1.56 -1.83
CA ARG A 65 -9.53 1.90 -1.16
C ARG A 65 -10.58 0.82 -1.40
N SER A 66 -11.55 0.74 -0.53
CA SER A 66 -12.71 -0.16 -0.67
C SER A 66 -13.96 0.54 -1.20
N GLY A 67 -13.97 1.86 -1.27
CA GLY A 67 -15.09 2.67 -1.75
C GLY A 67 -14.80 4.15 -1.61
N LYS A 68 -15.85 4.97 -1.69
CA LYS A 68 -15.76 6.42 -1.57
C LYS A 68 -15.20 6.83 -0.20
N GLU A 69 -14.21 7.71 -0.20
CA GLU A 69 -13.59 8.31 1.00
C GLU A 69 -13.06 7.28 2.01
N THR A 70 -12.54 6.13 1.51
CA THR A 70 -12.02 5.05 2.36
C THR A 70 -10.50 4.90 2.30
N ARG A 71 -9.79 5.79 1.62
CA ARG A 71 -8.33 5.78 1.59
C ARG A 71 -7.79 6.00 3.00
N GLY A 72 -7.01 5.08 3.51
CA GLY A 72 -6.49 5.12 4.90
C GLY A 72 -4.98 5.04 4.96
N SER A 73 -4.45 3.83 4.94
CA SER A 73 -3.03 3.53 5.09
C SER A 73 -2.51 2.48 4.11
N THR A 74 -3.38 1.77 3.42
CA THR A 74 -2.99 0.74 2.46
C THR A 74 -2.55 1.37 1.15
N LEU A 75 -1.37 0.98 0.69
CA LEU A 75 -0.68 1.54 -0.47
C LEU A 75 -0.36 0.45 -1.49
N PHE A 76 -0.17 0.86 -2.73
CA PHE A 76 0.47 0.01 -3.74
C PHE A 76 1.49 0.78 -4.57
N ILE A 77 2.52 0.06 -5.03
CA ILE A 77 3.48 0.51 -6.05
C ILE A 77 3.11 -0.14 -7.37
N ASN A 78 3.02 0.64 -8.44
CA ASN A 78 2.82 0.12 -9.78
C ASN A 78 4.09 -0.58 -10.27
N LEU A 79 4.00 -1.87 -10.60
CA LEU A 79 5.13 -2.67 -11.12
C LEU A 79 5.30 -2.51 -12.63
N LYS A 80 4.30 -1.97 -13.30
CA LYS A 80 4.33 -1.53 -14.70
C LYS A 80 3.41 -0.34 -14.89
N ASP A 81 3.31 0.18 -16.10
CA ASP A 81 2.30 1.17 -16.45
C ASP A 81 0.91 0.54 -16.41
N ASN A 82 0.04 1.10 -15.58
CA ASN A 82 -1.33 0.63 -15.35
C ASN A 82 -2.37 1.72 -15.66
N PRO A 83 -2.50 2.19 -16.91
CA PRO A 83 -3.38 3.31 -17.25
C PRO A 83 -4.85 3.03 -16.95
N ARG A 84 -5.24 1.75 -16.88
CA ARG A 84 -6.58 1.36 -16.45
C ARG A 84 -6.92 1.87 -15.05
N LEU A 85 -5.94 1.95 -14.15
CA LEU A 85 -6.14 2.45 -12.79
C LEU A 85 -6.43 3.95 -12.72
N ASP A 86 -6.22 4.68 -13.82
CA ASP A 86 -6.52 6.11 -13.89
C ASP A 86 -8.03 6.37 -14.09
N THR A 87 -8.73 5.43 -14.70
CA THR A 87 -10.10 5.63 -15.17
C THR A 87 -11.10 4.61 -14.67
N VAL A 88 -10.66 3.48 -14.12
CA VAL A 88 -11.56 2.44 -13.61
C VAL A 88 -12.49 3.00 -12.53
N ILE A 89 -13.77 2.65 -12.63
CA ILE A 89 -14.74 2.96 -11.59
C ILE A 89 -14.88 1.74 -10.69
N ALA A 90 -14.50 1.91 -9.43
CA ALA A 90 -14.59 0.87 -8.41
C ALA A 90 -15.39 1.41 -7.22
N ASN A 91 -16.48 0.74 -6.88
CA ASN A 91 -17.38 1.12 -5.78
C ASN A 91 -17.76 2.62 -5.81
N GLY A 92 -18.12 3.12 -7.00
CA GLY A 92 -18.60 4.49 -7.21
C GLY A 92 -17.51 5.56 -7.27
N VAL A 93 -16.22 5.19 -7.26
CA VAL A 93 -15.11 6.15 -7.34
C VAL A 93 -14.24 5.86 -8.55
N LYS A 94 -13.90 6.89 -9.30
CA LYS A 94 -13.08 6.82 -10.51
C LYS A 94 -11.61 6.95 -10.18
N GLY A 95 -10.80 6.00 -10.66
CA GLY A 95 -9.36 6.01 -10.66
C GLY A 95 -8.69 5.89 -9.27
N TYR A 96 -7.40 5.68 -9.27
CA TYR A 96 -6.53 5.62 -8.09
C TYR A 96 -5.42 6.67 -8.25
N PRO A 97 -5.55 7.86 -7.64
CA PRO A 97 -4.62 8.96 -7.89
C PRO A 97 -3.24 8.71 -7.29
N PRO A 98 -2.17 8.64 -8.12
CA PRO A 98 -0.80 8.59 -7.63
C PRO A 98 -0.42 9.89 -6.89
N PHE A 99 0.39 9.75 -5.83
CA PHE A 99 0.85 10.87 -5.02
C PHE A 99 2.36 10.94 -4.84
N GLY A 100 3.08 9.92 -5.25
CA GLY A 100 4.53 9.82 -5.13
C GLY A 100 5.08 8.76 -6.05
N LYS A 101 6.40 8.67 -6.13
CA LYS A 101 7.06 7.62 -6.92
C LYS A 101 8.36 7.13 -6.30
N VAL A 102 8.72 5.91 -6.60
CA VAL A 102 10.04 5.34 -6.31
C VAL A 102 11.07 6.03 -7.21
N ILE A 103 12.06 6.67 -6.61
CA ILE A 103 13.16 7.33 -7.33
C ILE A 103 14.44 6.50 -7.35
N MET A 104 14.53 5.47 -6.51
CA MET A 104 15.67 4.56 -6.42
C MET A 104 15.20 3.23 -5.83
N GLY A 105 15.72 2.09 -6.33
CA GLY A 105 15.44 0.78 -5.76
C GLY A 105 14.24 0.05 -6.39
N MET A 106 13.80 0.38 -7.61
CA MET A 106 12.75 -0.39 -8.30
C MET A 106 13.15 -1.85 -8.55
N ASP A 107 14.43 -2.16 -8.69
CA ASP A 107 14.96 -3.52 -8.74
C ASP A 107 14.67 -4.31 -7.46
N VAL A 108 14.74 -3.66 -6.30
CA VAL A 108 14.34 -4.26 -5.01
C VAL A 108 12.84 -4.51 -4.98
N VAL A 109 12.03 -3.55 -5.44
CA VAL A 109 10.57 -3.71 -5.52
C VAL A 109 10.20 -4.87 -6.45
N ASP A 110 10.88 -5.01 -7.58
CA ASP A 110 10.67 -6.13 -8.52
C ASP A 110 11.04 -7.50 -7.92
N SER A 111 11.93 -7.53 -6.93
CA SER A 111 12.37 -8.75 -6.27
C SER A 111 11.45 -9.21 -5.13
N LEU A 112 10.43 -8.44 -4.78
CA LEU A 112 9.48 -8.80 -3.72
C LEU A 112 8.81 -10.14 -4.01
N TYR A 113 8.69 -10.97 -2.97
CA TYR A 113 8.11 -12.29 -3.09
C TYR A 113 6.65 -12.25 -3.54
N SER A 114 6.37 -12.91 -4.65
CA SER A 114 5.06 -12.90 -5.32
C SER A 114 4.35 -14.27 -5.33
N GLY A 115 4.92 -15.29 -4.69
CA GLY A 115 4.43 -16.66 -4.79
C GLY A 115 3.05 -16.88 -4.17
N TYR A 116 2.59 -15.99 -3.30
CA TYR A 116 1.24 -16.08 -2.72
C TYR A 116 0.19 -15.33 -3.54
N VAL A 117 0.59 -14.46 -4.44
CA VAL A 117 -0.27 -13.61 -5.28
C VAL A 117 -1.36 -12.92 -4.44
N GLY A 118 -2.62 -13.28 -4.62
CA GLY A 118 -3.76 -12.73 -3.88
C GLY A 118 -4.29 -13.64 -2.75
N THR A 119 -3.66 -14.78 -2.47
CA THR A 119 -4.13 -15.72 -1.43
C THR A 119 -4.17 -15.08 -0.04
N THR A 120 -3.21 -14.21 0.26
CA THR A 120 -3.11 -13.48 1.52
C THR A 120 -4.29 -12.55 1.78
N MET A 121 -4.96 -12.06 0.73
CA MET A 121 -6.12 -11.17 0.84
C MET A 121 -7.28 -11.75 1.65
N ARG A 122 -7.43 -13.08 1.61
CA ARG A 122 -8.47 -13.80 2.36
C ARG A 122 -8.13 -13.97 3.84
N LYS A 123 -6.92 -13.59 4.26
CA LYS A 123 -6.38 -13.77 5.60
C LYS A 123 -5.98 -12.44 6.27
N LEU A 124 -6.45 -11.31 5.76
CA LEU A 124 -6.15 -10.01 6.35
C LEU A 124 -6.71 -9.86 7.77
N ASP A 125 -7.84 -10.49 8.06
CA ASP A 125 -8.37 -10.56 9.43
C ASP A 125 -7.39 -11.25 10.39
N THR A 126 -6.71 -12.30 9.92
CA THR A 126 -5.67 -12.99 10.68
C THR A 126 -4.46 -12.09 10.89
N LEU A 127 -4.03 -11.35 9.87
CA LEU A 127 -2.95 -10.37 10.01
C LEU A 127 -3.27 -9.32 11.08
N GLN A 128 -4.51 -8.83 11.10
CA GLN A 128 -4.92 -7.77 12.01
C GLN A 128 -5.07 -8.25 13.46
N LYS A 129 -5.61 -9.44 13.67
CA LYS A 129 -5.93 -9.97 15.00
C LYS A 129 -4.84 -10.87 15.57
N TYR A 130 -4.18 -11.63 14.73
CA TYR A 130 -3.19 -12.63 15.08
C TYR A 130 -2.00 -12.60 14.13
N PRO A 131 -1.19 -11.51 14.13
CA PRO A 131 -0.14 -11.31 13.15
C PRO A 131 0.90 -12.44 13.13
N GLU A 132 1.24 -13.02 14.27
CA GLU A 132 2.19 -14.14 14.33
C GLU A 132 1.68 -15.37 13.59
N LEU A 133 0.38 -15.69 13.71
CA LEU A 133 -0.24 -16.78 12.99
C LEU A 133 -0.24 -16.53 11.48
N PHE A 134 -0.51 -15.29 11.07
CA PHE A 134 -0.44 -14.91 9.67
C PHE A 134 0.99 -15.10 9.11
N PHE A 135 2.01 -14.67 9.84
CA PHE A 135 3.41 -14.85 9.42
C PHE A 135 3.85 -16.32 9.38
N GLN A 136 3.30 -17.16 10.23
CA GLN A 136 3.52 -18.62 10.16
C GLN A 136 2.90 -19.22 8.90
N GLN A 137 1.72 -18.75 8.48
CA GLN A 137 1.05 -19.20 7.26
C GLN A 137 1.73 -18.67 5.98
N PHE A 138 2.33 -17.49 6.05
CA PHE A 138 2.97 -16.81 4.91
C PHE A 138 4.41 -16.38 5.23
N PRO A 139 5.32 -17.33 5.49
CA PRO A 139 6.66 -17.03 6.00
C PRO A 139 7.60 -16.35 5.00
N LYS A 140 7.26 -16.35 3.71
CA LYS A 140 8.11 -15.78 2.65
C LYS A 140 7.78 -14.33 2.30
N LEU A 141 6.80 -13.70 2.97
CA LEU A 141 6.47 -12.31 2.71
C LEU A 141 7.60 -11.37 3.12
N ASP A 142 7.95 -10.47 2.22
CA ASP A 142 8.87 -9.38 2.50
C ASP A 142 8.19 -8.28 3.31
N LYS A 143 8.96 -7.59 4.14
CA LYS A 143 8.46 -6.53 5.01
C LYS A 143 9.30 -5.27 4.94
N VAL A 144 8.67 -4.15 5.26
CA VAL A 144 9.35 -2.89 5.52
C VAL A 144 9.97 -2.96 6.91
N ILE A 145 11.29 -2.97 7.00
CA ILE A 145 12.00 -2.97 8.29
C ILE A 145 11.83 -1.60 8.96
N GLU A 146 12.13 -0.55 8.22
CA GLU A 146 12.01 0.83 8.69
C GLU A 146 11.61 1.75 7.54
N ALA A 147 10.67 2.65 7.79
CA ALA A 147 10.35 3.77 6.92
C ALA A 147 10.63 5.09 7.66
N LYS A 148 11.41 5.98 7.03
CA LYS A 148 11.78 7.26 7.64
C LYS A 148 11.81 8.40 6.63
N ILE A 149 11.56 9.60 7.12
CA ILE A 149 11.69 10.82 6.32
C ILE A 149 13.16 11.18 6.20
N VAL A 150 13.60 11.38 4.97
CA VAL A 150 14.93 11.94 4.68
C VAL A 150 14.76 13.27 3.96
N ARG A 151 15.56 14.26 4.35
CA ARG A 151 15.59 15.55 3.66
C ARG A 151 16.74 15.52 2.67
N ARG A 152 16.50 15.91 1.42
CA ARG A 152 17.60 16.22 0.52
C ARG A 152 18.26 17.52 1.04
N ARG A 153 19.57 17.45 1.24
CA ARG A 153 20.39 18.64 1.46
C ARG A 153 20.66 19.32 0.13
#